data_1d14c4747c7c970d8b00600b9eb0c333
#
_entry.id   1d14c4747c7c970d8b00600b9eb0c333
#
_cell.length_a   1.000
_cell.length_b   1.000
_cell.length_c   1.000
_cell.angle_alpha   90.00
_cell.angle_beta   90.00
_cell.angle_gamma   90.00
#
_symmetry.space_group_name_H-M   'P 1'
#
loop_
_entity.id
_entity.type
_entity.pdbx_description
1 polymer ?
#
loop_
_entity_poly.entity_id
_entity_poly.type
_entity_poly.pdbx_seq_one_letter_code
_entity_poly.pdbx_strand_id
1 'polypeptide(L)'
;MRFRIESKLFNGYVKQPMPIVVLTVLVGIAVLYIAVSGTWETLSEMRNPAEYTASECVLTAYRCEGPIYVVTGGDGYRYHLPVKAVDEERVLEDLVESKTPVGVIYKLPTDSNTNVRDVVEMSGTDGSAIVTKEEIAAANSENTRKALLIVWSVCLAYWGLGIGGYCILCHAPEHPRLAGLLIRREFRNF
;
A
#
# COMPACT_ATOMS: atom_id res chain seq x y z
N MET A 1 35.73 13.19 10.43
CA MET A 1 35.16 14.29 11.23
C MET A 1 34.05 13.72 12.11
N ARG A 2 34.28 13.54 13.44
CA ARG A 2 33.28 13.03 14.36
C ARG A 2 32.51 14.23 14.92
N PHE A 3 31.33 14.51 14.37
CA PHE A 3 30.44 15.50 15.00
C PHE A 3 29.78 14.87 16.20
N ARG A 4 30.00 15.44 17.36
CA ARG A 4 29.40 15.04 18.64
C ARG A 4 28.26 16.01 18.92
N ILE A 5 27.01 15.54 18.93
CA ILE A 5 25.93 16.33 19.50
C ILE A 5 25.97 16.10 21.01
N GLU A 6 26.48 17.08 21.71
CA GLU A 6 26.26 17.19 23.16
C GLU A 6 24.92 17.91 23.34
N SER A 7 23.82 17.17 23.40
CA SER A 7 22.56 17.79 23.78
C SER A 7 22.54 17.92 25.30
N LYS A 8 22.30 19.11 25.79
CA LYS A 8 22.06 19.36 27.23
C LYS A 8 20.91 18.51 27.79
N LEU A 9 20.00 18.02 26.91
CA LEU A 9 18.90 17.12 27.19
C LEU A 9 19.35 15.73 27.65
N PHE A 10 20.52 15.26 27.24
CA PHE A 10 21.01 13.93 27.58
C PHE A 10 22.02 13.89 28.73
N ASN A 11 22.30 15.01 29.42
CA ASN A 11 23.26 15.07 30.52
C ASN A 11 24.54 14.24 30.31
N GLY A 12 24.99 14.11 29.05
CA GLY A 12 26.19 13.34 28.73
C GLY A 12 26.00 11.82 28.64
N TYR A 13 24.83 11.27 28.90
CA TYR A 13 24.61 9.83 29.01
C TYR A 13 24.46 9.07 27.69
N VAL A 14 24.03 9.74 26.63
CA VAL A 14 23.89 9.08 25.31
C VAL A 14 24.60 9.90 24.25
N LYS A 15 25.71 9.38 23.76
CA LYS A 15 26.44 9.95 22.63
C LYS A 15 26.06 9.19 21.37
N GLN A 16 24.99 9.62 20.70
CA GLN A 16 24.67 9.06 19.39
C GLN A 16 25.46 9.76 18.28
N PRO A 17 26.02 9.02 17.34
CA PRO A 17 26.68 9.62 16.19
C PRO A 17 25.63 10.37 15.34
N MET A 18 25.91 11.63 15.02
CA MET A 18 25.07 12.51 14.19
C MET A 18 24.48 11.80 12.96
N PRO A 19 25.24 10.96 12.20
CA PRO A 19 24.73 10.29 11.02
C PRO A 19 23.53 9.37 11.31
N ILE A 20 23.50 8.70 12.47
CA ILE A 20 22.39 7.79 12.84
C ILE A 20 21.11 8.60 13.09
N VAL A 21 21.21 9.71 13.81
CA VAL A 21 20.06 10.58 14.10
C VAL A 21 19.50 11.15 12.80
N VAL A 22 20.37 11.67 11.93
CA VAL A 22 19.96 12.20 10.63
C VAL A 22 19.31 11.11 9.77
N LEU A 23 19.90 9.93 9.70
CA LEU A 23 19.34 8.80 8.93
C LEU A 23 17.96 8.41 9.48
N THR A 24 17.80 8.31 10.79
CA THR A 24 16.50 7.98 11.41
C THR A 24 15.44 9.01 11.07
N VAL A 25 15.76 10.30 11.13
CA VAL A 25 14.82 11.36 10.76
C VAL A 25 14.48 11.30 9.27
N LEU A 26 15.45 11.08 8.39
CA LEU A 26 15.21 10.97 6.95
C LEU A 26 14.31 9.78 6.61
N VAL A 27 14.53 8.61 7.23
CA VAL A 27 13.66 7.43 7.06
C VAL A 27 12.25 7.76 7.57
N GLY A 28 12.12 8.42 8.72
CA GLY A 28 10.81 8.83 9.24
C GLY A 28 10.05 9.77 8.31
N ILE A 29 10.74 10.73 7.70
CA ILE A 29 10.15 11.64 6.70
C ILE A 29 9.71 10.85 5.46
N ALA A 30 10.52 9.90 4.98
CA ALA A 30 10.17 9.07 3.83
C ALA A 30 8.92 8.21 4.10
N VAL A 31 8.83 7.58 5.28
CA VAL A 31 7.66 6.80 5.69
C VAL A 31 6.40 7.68 5.77
N LEU A 32 6.53 8.88 6.34
CA LEU A 32 5.42 9.83 6.42
C LEU A 32 4.99 10.30 5.01
N TYR A 33 5.94 10.59 4.14
CA TYR A 33 5.65 10.97 2.75
C TYR A 33 4.86 9.88 2.02
N ILE A 34 5.25 8.61 2.15
CA ILE A 34 4.52 7.47 1.55
C ILE A 34 3.09 7.40 2.10
N ALA A 35 2.90 7.56 3.41
CA ALA A 35 1.57 7.52 4.03
C ALA A 35 0.67 8.66 3.53
N VAL A 36 1.20 9.88 3.45
CA VAL A 36 0.46 11.06 3.01
C VAL A 36 0.17 11.00 1.51
N SER A 37 1.16 10.64 0.67
CA SER A 37 0.98 10.55 -0.78
C SER A 37 -0.05 9.49 -1.16
N GLY A 38 -0.01 8.30 -0.56
CA GLY A 38 -1.00 7.26 -0.81
C GLY A 38 -2.42 7.67 -0.39
N THR A 39 -2.54 8.39 0.74
CA THR A 39 -3.85 8.94 1.17
C THR A 39 -4.34 10.02 0.21
N TRP A 40 -3.45 10.89 -0.25
CA TRP A 40 -3.77 11.94 -1.22
C TRP A 40 -4.23 11.38 -2.56
N GLU A 41 -3.52 10.37 -3.09
CA GLU A 41 -3.87 9.70 -4.33
C GLU A 41 -5.27 9.10 -4.25
N THR A 42 -5.58 8.35 -3.17
CA THR A 42 -6.91 7.81 -2.93
C THR A 42 -8.00 8.89 -2.88
N LEU A 43 -7.74 10.02 -2.20
CA LEU A 43 -8.68 11.13 -2.13
C LEU A 43 -8.86 11.85 -3.47
N SER A 44 -7.79 11.96 -4.27
CA SER A 44 -7.85 12.58 -5.60
C SER A 44 -8.65 11.74 -6.59
N GLU A 45 -8.54 10.41 -6.51
CA GLU A 45 -9.35 9.48 -7.31
C GLU A 45 -10.84 9.58 -6.99
N MET A 46 -11.18 9.80 -5.73
CA MET A 46 -12.58 10.02 -5.32
C MET A 46 -13.16 11.35 -5.84
N ARG A 47 -12.31 12.36 -6.04
CA ARG A 47 -12.73 13.70 -6.50
C ARG A 47 -12.86 13.83 -8.01
N ASN A 48 -12.00 13.14 -8.75
CA ASN A 48 -11.98 13.21 -10.20
C ASN A 48 -12.59 11.90 -10.74
N PRO A 49 -13.85 11.94 -11.24
CA PRO A 49 -14.43 10.76 -11.86
C PRO A 49 -13.57 10.36 -13.06
N ALA A 50 -13.12 9.11 -13.05
CA ALA A 50 -12.36 8.57 -14.16
C ALA A 50 -13.25 8.50 -15.41
N GLU A 51 -12.64 8.71 -16.57
CA GLU A 51 -13.29 8.38 -17.83
C GLU A 51 -13.34 6.86 -17.99
N TYR A 52 -14.52 6.36 -18.32
CA TYR A 52 -14.75 4.93 -18.55
C TYR A 52 -14.90 4.68 -20.05
N THR A 53 -14.36 3.56 -20.47
CA THR A 53 -14.49 3.09 -21.86
C THR A 53 -15.05 1.68 -21.83
N ALA A 54 -15.97 1.39 -22.73
CA ALA A 54 -16.51 0.05 -22.95
C ALA A 54 -15.82 -0.59 -24.16
N SER A 55 -15.45 -1.84 -24.04
CA SER A 55 -15.00 -2.67 -25.15
C SER A 55 -15.55 -4.08 -25.01
N GLU A 56 -15.61 -4.78 -26.13
CA GLU A 56 -15.95 -6.19 -26.18
C GLU A 56 -14.68 -6.98 -26.48
N CYS A 57 -14.40 -8.00 -25.69
CA CYS A 57 -13.21 -8.83 -25.89
C CYS A 57 -13.50 -10.30 -25.58
N VAL A 58 -12.67 -11.19 -26.12
CA VAL A 58 -12.64 -12.61 -25.78
C VAL A 58 -11.51 -12.82 -24.80
N LEU A 59 -11.80 -13.46 -23.68
CA LEU A 59 -10.77 -13.77 -22.70
C LEU A 59 -9.93 -14.95 -23.16
N THR A 60 -8.61 -14.85 -23.05
CA THR A 60 -7.66 -15.87 -23.54
C THR A 60 -6.91 -16.58 -22.43
N ALA A 61 -6.70 -15.92 -21.30
CA ALA A 61 -6.04 -16.48 -20.15
C ALA A 61 -6.39 -15.67 -18.89
N TYR A 62 -6.28 -16.29 -17.73
CA TYR A 62 -6.34 -15.59 -16.46
C TYR A 62 -5.29 -16.14 -15.50
N ARG A 63 -4.91 -15.35 -14.52
CA ARG A 63 -4.04 -15.75 -13.41
C ARG A 63 -4.36 -14.93 -12.16
N CYS A 64 -4.20 -15.53 -11.00
CA CYS A 64 -4.35 -14.85 -9.73
C CYS A 64 -3.00 -14.25 -9.29
N GLU A 65 -2.94 -12.94 -9.09
CA GLU A 65 -1.78 -12.22 -8.57
C GLU A 65 -2.14 -11.51 -7.27
N GLY A 66 -2.07 -12.26 -6.16
CA GLY A 66 -2.42 -11.71 -4.85
C GLY A 66 -3.89 -11.30 -4.75
N PRO A 67 -4.23 -10.00 -4.58
CA PRO A 67 -5.60 -9.57 -4.42
C PRO A 67 -6.35 -9.35 -5.73
N ILE A 68 -5.73 -9.59 -6.89
CA ILE A 68 -6.30 -9.35 -8.21
C ILE A 68 -6.20 -10.57 -9.11
N TYR A 69 -7.19 -10.74 -9.97
CA TYR A 69 -7.08 -11.55 -11.17
C TYR A 69 -6.56 -10.67 -12.31
N VAL A 70 -5.54 -11.15 -13.01
CA VAL A 70 -5.05 -10.56 -14.25
C VAL A 70 -5.61 -11.39 -15.39
N VAL A 71 -6.56 -10.84 -16.11
CA VAL A 71 -7.23 -11.50 -17.24
C VAL A 71 -6.68 -10.93 -18.54
N THR A 72 -6.29 -11.77 -19.47
CA THR A 72 -5.75 -11.35 -20.78
C THR A 72 -6.86 -11.41 -21.83
N GLY A 73 -7.10 -10.31 -22.50
CA GLY A 73 -8.02 -10.25 -23.64
C GLY A 73 -7.35 -10.61 -24.95
N GLY A 74 -8.12 -11.07 -25.92
CA GLY A 74 -7.69 -11.30 -27.30
C GLY A 74 -7.29 -10.01 -28.04
N ASP A 75 -7.64 -8.86 -27.48
CA ASP A 75 -7.25 -7.52 -27.92
C ASP A 75 -5.83 -7.12 -27.46
N GLY A 76 -5.15 -7.98 -26.69
CA GLY A 76 -3.80 -7.76 -26.17
C GLY A 76 -3.73 -6.95 -24.89
N TYR A 77 -4.87 -6.54 -24.31
CA TYR A 77 -4.91 -5.87 -23.01
C TYR A 77 -4.97 -6.86 -21.87
N ARG A 78 -4.48 -6.40 -20.70
CA ARG A 78 -4.57 -7.10 -19.42
C ARG A 78 -5.58 -6.37 -18.55
N TYR A 79 -6.59 -7.08 -18.14
CA TYR A 79 -7.69 -6.60 -17.33
C TYR A 79 -7.50 -6.99 -15.88
N HIS A 80 -7.46 -6.02 -14.99
CA HIS A 80 -7.34 -6.24 -13.56
C HIS A 80 -8.72 -6.29 -12.92
N LEU A 81 -9.03 -7.43 -12.28
CA LEU A 81 -10.25 -7.62 -11.49
C LEU A 81 -9.86 -7.93 -10.04
N PRO A 82 -10.49 -7.28 -9.05
CA PRO A 82 -10.31 -7.69 -7.66
C PRO A 82 -10.83 -9.12 -7.45
N VAL A 83 -10.03 -9.97 -6.78
CA VAL A 83 -10.42 -11.37 -6.48
C VAL A 83 -11.75 -11.44 -5.76
N LYS A 84 -12.01 -10.49 -4.85
CA LYS A 84 -13.23 -10.43 -4.05
C LYS A 84 -14.49 -9.99 -4.81
N ALA A 85 -14.33 -9.47 -6.01
CA ALA A 85 -15.45 -9.07 -6.87
C ALA A 85 -15.93 -10.23 -7.76
N VAL A 86 -15.21 -11.34 -7.79
CA VAL A 86 -15.55 -12.53 -8.55
C VAL A 86 -16.02 -13.59 -7.56
N ASP A 87 -17.27 -13.94 -7.59
CA ASP A 87 -17.87 -14.90 -6.63
C ASP A 87 -17.26 -16.29 -6.75
N GLU A 88 -17.03 -16.76 -7.98
CA GLU A 88 -16.44 -18.05 -8.26
C GLU A 88 -15.38 -17.95 -9.35
N GLU A 89 -14.16 -18.44 -9.09
CA GLU A 89 -13.06 -18.51 -10.06
C GLU A 89 -13.45 -19.29 -11.32
N ARG A 90 -14.34 -20.27 -11.20
CA ARG A 90 -14.88 -21.06 -12.32
C ARG A 90 -15.52 -20.20 -13.41
N VAL A 91 -16.11 -19.06 -13.06
CA VAL A 91 -16.71 -18.15 -14.05
C VAL A 91 -15.65 -17.66 -15.03
N LEU A 92 -14.46 -17.32 -14.54
CA LEU A 92 -13.36 -16.88 -15.42
C LEU A 92 -12.81 -18.05 -16.23
N GLU A 93 -12.71 -19.24 -15.65
CA GLU A 93 -12.28 -20.46 -16.31
C GLU A 93 -13.24 -20.81 -17.48
N ASP A 94 -14.53 -20.85 -17.22
CA ASP A 94 -15.57 -21.12 -18.21
C ASP A 94 -15.56 -20.08 -19.36
N LEU A 95 -15.33 -18.80 -19.06
CA LEU A 95 -15.25 -17.74 -20.07
C LEU A 95 -14.01 -17.88 -20.95
N VAL A 96 -12.87 -18.27 -20.38
CA VAL A 96 -11.63 -18.51 -21.13
C VAL A 96 -11.76 -19.76 -21.99
N GLU A 97 -12.33 -20.85 -21.46
CA GLU A 97 -12.49 -22.10 -22.20
C GLU A 97 -13.53 -21.99 -23.34
N SER A 98 -14.66 -21.36 -23.05
CA SER A 98 -15.73 -21.18 -24.04
C SER A 98 -15.41 -20.17 -25.11
N LYS A 99 -14.40 -19.32 -24.88
CA LYS A 99 -14.05 -18.17 -25.74
C LYS A 99 -15.26 -17.26 -26.02
N THR A 100 -16.15 -17.16 -25.04
CA THR A 100 -17.34 -16.33 -25.16
C THR A 100 -16.92 -14.86 -25.09
N PRO A 101 -17.38 -13.99 -26.01
CA PRO A 101 -17.14 -12.57 -25.89
C PRO A 101 -17.77 -12.00 -24.64
N VAL A 102 -17.08 -11.07 -23.99
CA VAL A 102 -17.57 -10.35 -22.81
C VAL A 102 -17.47 -8.85 -23.03
N GLY A 103 -18.44 -8.12 -22.56
CA GLY A 103 -18.41 -6.67 -22.47
C GLY A 103 -17.61 -6.26 -21.23
N VAL A 104 -16.61 -5.42 -21.40
CA VAL A 104 -15.78 -4.93 -20.30
C VAL A 104 -15.83 -3.41 -20.28
N ILE A 105 -16.23 -2.84 -19.16
CA ILE A 105 -16.12 -1.42 -18.87
C ILE A 105 -14.90 -1.24 -17.98
N TYR A 106 -13.95 -0.42 -18.42
CA TYR A 106 -12.71 -0.19 -17.71
C TYR A 106 -12.37 1.30 -17.59
N LYS A 107 -11.55 1.61 -16.60
CA LYS A 107 -11.01 2.94 -16.37
C LYS A 107 -9.88 3.20 -17.37
N LEU A 108 -9.91 4.34 -18.06
CA LEU A 108 -8.79 4.74 -18.90
C LEU A 108 -7.56 5.01 -18.03
N PRO A 109 -6.42 4.37 -18.32
CA PRO A 109 -5.19 4.62 -17.58
C PRO A 109 -4.73 6.06 -17.83
N THR A 110 -4.19 6.68 -16.80
CA THR A 110 -3.58 8.01 -16.89
C THR A 110 -2.36 8.01 -17.80
N ASP A 111 -1.69 6.85 -17.94
CA ASP A 111 -0.58 6.65 -18.85
C ASP A 111 -1.04 5.78 -20.04
N SER A 112 -1.06 6.38 -21.22
CA SER A 112 -1.50 5.74 -22.47
C SER A 112 -0.61 4.57 -22.93
N ASN A 113 0.57 4.40 -22.34
CA ASN A 113 1.52 3.35 -22.72
C ASN A 113 1.32 2.03 -21.96
N THR A 114 0.38 1.95 -21.04
CA THR A 114 0.13 0.71 -20.29
C THR A 114 -0.88 -0.18 -21.00
N ASN A 115 -0.54 -1.47 -21.17
CA ASN A 115 -1.48 -2.49 -21.65
C ASN A 115 -2.40 -3.01 -20.55
N VAL A 116 -2.44 -2.31 -19.40
CA VAL A 116 -3.23 -2.67 -18.23
C VAL A 116 -4.50 -1.81 -18.20
N ARG A 117 -5.62 -2.44 -17.87
CA ARG A 117 -6.94 -1.81 -17.76
C ARG A 117 -7.59 -2.26 -16.44
N ASP A 118 -7.97 -1.31 -15.62
CA ASP A 118 -8.70 -1.60 -14.39
C ASP A 118 -10.18 -1.73 -14.71
N VAL A 119 -10.72 -2.94 -14.53
CA VAL A 119 -12.12 -3.23 -14.82
C VAL A 119 -13.02 -2.55 -13.80
N VAL A 120 -14.13 -2.04 -14.28
CA VAL A 120 -15.19 -1.41 -13.48
C VAL A 120 -16.46 -2.25 -13.50
N GLU A 121 -16.70 -2.95 -14.60
CA GLU A 121 -17.85 -3.84 -14.81
C GLU A 121 -17.52 -4.85 -15.89
N MET A 122 -18.04 -6.06 -15.75
CA MET A 122 -17.95 -7.10 -16.77
C MET A 122 -19.31 -7.74 -16.96
N SER A 123 -19.72 -7.91 -18.22
CA SER A 123 -21.02 -8.48 -18.58
C SER A 123 -20.88 -9.50 -19.69
N GLY A 124 -21.78 -10.48 -19.71
CA GLY A 124 -21.94 -11.40 -20.83
C GLY A 124 -22.55 -10.71 -22.05
N THR A 125 -22.50 -11.38 -23.20
CA THR A 125 -23.14 -10.90 -24.45
C THR A 125 -24.66 -10.83 -24.36
N ASP A 126 -25.26 -11.55 -23.45
CA ASP A 126 -26.69 -11.49 -23.15
C ASP A 126 -27.07 -10.33 -22.20
N GLY A 127 -26.09 -9.52 -21.81
CA GLY A 127 -26.27 -8.42 -20.86
C GLY A 127 -26.33 -8.87 -19.38
N SER A 128 -26.12 -10.17 -19.11
CA SER A 128 -26.01 -10.63 -17.74
C SER A 128 -24.74 -10.07 -17.09
N ALA A 129 -24.86 -9.51 -15.89
CA ALA A 129 -23.69 -9.05 -15.16
C ALA A 129 -22.88 -10.26 -14.67
N ILE A 130 -21.61 -10.30 -15.02
CA ILE A 130 -20.63 -11.27 -14.51
C ILE A 130 -20.00 -10.71 -13.24
N VAL A 131 -19.62 -9.43 -13.29
CA VAL A 131 -19.12 -8.66 -12.14
C VAL A 131 -19.68 -7.25 -12.23
N THR A 132 -20.35 -6.82 -11.18
CA THR A 132 -21.00 -5.50 -11.13
C THR A 132 -20.04 -4.40 -10.69
N LYS A 133 -20.37 -3.17 -11.06
CA LYS A 133 -19.62 -1.99 -10.62
C LYS A 133 -19.59 -1.87 -9.10
N GLU A 134 -20.68 -2.22 -8.43
CA GLU A 134 -20.82 -2.16 -6.98
C GLU A 134 -19.89 -3.16 -6.27
N GLU A 135 -19.77 -4.39 -6.79
CA GLU A 135 -18.88 -5.42 -6.27
C GLU A 135 -17.42 -5.03 -6.41
N ILE A 136 -17.04 -4.50 -7.58
CA ILE A 136 -15.68 -4.01 -7.82
C ILE A 136 -15.37 -2.81 -6.92
N ALA A 137 -16.29 -1.86 -6.79
CA ALA A 137 -16.10 -0.70 -5.93
C ALA A 137 -15.97 -1.12 -4.45
N ALA A 138 -16.78 -2.07 -3.99
CA ALA A 138 -16.71 -2.60 -2.62
C ALA A 138 -15.37 -3.31 -2.36
N ALA A 139 -14.93 -4.18 -3.28
CA ALA A 139 -13.67 -4.91 -3.19
C ALA A 139 -12.46 -3.96 -3.20
N ASN A 140 -12.46 -2.96 -4.07
CA ASN A 140 -11.40 -1.95 -4.15
C ASN A 140 -11.36 -1.08 -2.89
N SER A 141 -12.50 -0.64 -2.37
CA SER A 141 -12.56 0.18 -1.15
C SER A 141 -12.03 -0.58 0.06
N GLU A 142 -12.34 -1.87 0.18
CA GLU A 142 -11.82 -2.73 1.25
C GLU A 142 -10.30 -2.93 1.14
N ASN A 143 -9.80 -3.21 -0.07
CA ASN A 143 -8.37 -3.37 -0.30
C ASN A 143 -7.59 -2.08 -0.02
N THR A 144 -8.09 -0.95 -0.51
CA THR A 144 -7.51 0.38 -0.24
C THR A 144 -7.51 0.72 1.25
N ARG A 145 -8.63 0.48 1.94
CA ARG A 145 -8.72 0.68 3.39
C ARG A 145 -7.70 -0.16 4.15
N LYS A 146 -7.53 -1.43 3.79
CA LYS A 146 -6.54 -2.32 4.41
C LYS A 146 -5.11 -1.82 4.16
N ALA A 147 -4.79 -1.45 2.92
CA ALA A 147 -3.48 -0.92 2.57
C ALA A 147 -3.16 0.36 3.37
N LEU A 148 -4.09 1.31 3.43
CA LEU A 148 -3.93 2.55 4.21
C LEU A 148 -3.77 2.26 5.71
N LEU A 149 -4.55 1.34 6.28
CA LEU A 149 -4.41 0.95 7.69
C LEU A 149 -3.02 0.37 7.98
N ILE A 150 -2.48 -0.47 7.11
CA ILE A 150 -1.14 -1.03 7.26
C ILE A 150 -0.09 0.08 7.21
N VAL A 151 -0.13 0.94 6.19
CA VAL A 151 0.84 2.02 6.01
C VAL A 151 0.83 2.99 7.19
N TRP A 152 -0.36 3.42 7.64
CA TRP A 152 -0.49 4.30 8.80
C TRP A 152 -0.08 3.61 10.11
N SER A 153 -0.36 2.30 10.27
CA SER A 153 0.09 1.55 11.44
C SER A 153 1.61 1.48 11.51
N VAL A 154 2.29 1.23 10.39
CA VAL A 154 3.76 1.26 10.30
C VAL A 154 4.30 2.65 10.61
N CYS A 155 3.71 3.69 10.05
CA CYS A 155 4.09 5.08 10.30
C CYS A 155 3.95 5.44 11.79
N LEU A 156 2.82 5.13 12.40
CA LEU A 156 2.57 5.39 13.83
C LEU A 156 3.50 4.57 14.73
N ALA A 157 3.74 3.29 14.40
CA ALA A 157 4.68 2.46 15.15
C ALA A 157 6.11 3.02 15.08
N TYR A 158 6.56 3.42 13.89
CA TYR A 158 7.88 4.00 13.70
C TYR A 158 8.07 5.27 14.55
N TRP A 159 7.15 6.23 14.43
CA TRP A 159 7.21 7.48 15.17
C TRP A 159 6.94 7.28 16.67
N GLY A 160 6.01 6.40 17.03
CA GLY A 160 5.71 6.07 18.43
C GLY A 160 6.91 5.45 19.13
N LEU A 161 7.59 4.48 18.50
CA LEU A 161 8.81 3.88 19.04
C LEU A 161 9.97 4.90 19.09
N GLY A 162 10.10 5.75 18.08
CA GLY A 162 11.12 6.80 18.05
C GLY A 162 10.93 7.83 19.16
N ILE A 163 9.73 8.39 19.28
CA ILE A 163 9.40 9.38 20.33
C ILE A 163 9.40 8.73 21.71
N GLY A 164 8.79 7.55 21.85
CA GLY A 164 8.75 6.81 23.11
C GLY A 164 10.15 6.45 23.60
N GLY A 165 11.00 5.92 22.71
CA GLY A 165 12.39 5.62 23.01
C GLY A 165 13.18 6.88 23.42
N TYR A 166 12.97 7.99 22.73
CA TYR A 166 13.55 9.27 23.09
C TYR A 166 13.10 9.75 24.46
N CYS A 167 11.82 9.71 24.77
CA CYS A 167 11.28 10.09 26.07
C CYS A 167 11.84 9.20 27.20
N ILE A 168 11.92 7.88 26.98
CA ILE A 168 12.49 6.94 27.94
C ILE A 168 13.96 7.29 28.21
N LEU A 169 14.74 7.58 27.16
CA LEU A 169 16.15 7.96 27.30
C LEU A 169 16.33 9.29 28.03
N CYS A 170 15.44 10.27 27.80
CA CYS A 170 15.47 11.55 28.51
C CYS A 170 15.19 11.41 30.02
N HIS A 171 14.29 10.47 30.39
CA HIS A 171 13.94 10.23 31.82
C HIS A 171 14.72 9.07 32.44
N ALA A 172 15.61 8.41 31.70
CA ALA A 172 16.43 7.30 32.20
C ALA A 172 17.24 7.63 33.47
N PRO A 173 17.77 8.86 33.66
CA PRO A 173 18.44 9.22 34.89
C PRO A 173 17.56 9.14 36.16
N GLU A 174 16.26 9.40 35.99
CA GLU A 174 15.28 9.38 37.10
C GLU A 174 14.81 7.95 37.42
N HIS A 175 14.98 7.01 36.44
CA HIS A 175 14.54 5.62 36.55
C HIS A 175 15.68 4.62 36.29
N PRO A 176 16.57 4.36 37.23
CA PRO A 176 17.79 3.55 37.03
C PRO A 176 17.51 2.11 36.59
N ARG A 177 16.31 1.57 36.81
CA ARG A 177 15.92 0.24 36.33
C ARG A 177 15.68 0.21 34.81
N LEU A 178 15.09 1.26 34.25
CA LEU A 178 14.89 1.41 32.79
C LEU A 178 16.21 1.74 32.10
N ALA A 179 17.04 2.58 32.69
CA ALA A 179 18.38 2.87 32.21
C ALA A 179 19.25 1.60 32.18
N GLY A 180 19.17 0.73 33.20
CA GLY A 180 19.90 -0.52 33.22
C GLY A 180 19.53 -1.53 32.15
N LEU A 181 18.29 -1.55 31.68
CA LEU A 181 17.84 -2.40 30.56
C LEU A 181 18.36 -1.93 29.19
N LEU A 182 18.39 -0.63 28.97
CA LEU A 182 18.76 -0.01 27.68
C LEU A 182 20.27 0.24 27.55
N ILE A 183 20.98 0.48 28.66
CA ILE A 183 22.37 0.97 28.66
C ILE A 183 23.37 -0.10 29.12
N ARG A 184 22.93 -1.27 29.51
CA ARG A 184 23.74 -2.28 30.24
C ARG A 184 24.96 -2.83 29.48
N ARG A 185 25.15 -2.54 28.19
CA ARG A 185 26.26 -3.12 27.42
C ARG A 185 27.38 -2.16 27.05
N GLU A 186 27.20 -0.86 27.06
CA GLU A 186 28.21 0.06 26.51
C GLU A 186 29.11 0.77 27.53
N PHE A 187 28.75 0.72 28.80
CA PHE A 187 29.48 1.47 29.85
C PHE A 187 30.44 0.63 30.72
N ARG A 188 30.69 -0.63 30.35
CA ARG A 188 31.62 -1.49 31.12
C ARG A 188 33.10 -1.38 30.70
N ASN A 189 33.39 -0.61 29.67
CA ASN A 189 34.75 -0.49 29.12
C ASN A 189 35.27 0.95 29.07
N PHE A 190 34.95 1.75 30.05
CA PHE A 190 35.64 3.02 30.32
C PHE A 190 35.94 3.16 31.80
#